data_c6ff7466a3abfae43deb6b5239fcdb1f
#
_entry.id   c6ff7466a3abfae43deb6b5239fcdb1f
#
_cell.length_a   1.000
_cell.length_b   1.000
_cell.length_c   1.000
_cell.angle_alpha   90.00
_cell.angle_beta   90.00
_cell.angle_gamma   90.00
#
_symmetry.space_group_name_H-M   'P 1'
#
loop_
_entity.id
_entity.type
_entity.pdbx_description
1 polymer ?
#
loop_
_entity_poly.entity_id
_entity_poly.type
_entity_poly.pdbx_seq_one_letter_code
_entity_poly.pdbx_strand_id
1 'polypeptide(L)'
;MEGHLMIKLNLNDLRYEKPDRPGWSVIFGANCADAASVCLEDQLHSNPVYFQVEGICSGLMEVAWSDVDDTMRRFNADRDVSTEYGAYGMVALIMPVLTNLTVIERSIKGRDLGFDFWLGELGDDSEVFQRKARLEVSGIRKGSPSQIQSRVNIKLKQISPSDAVAPGYVAVIEFGTPQSRIVEKCRI
;
A
#
# COMPACT_ATOMS: atom_id res chain seq x y z
N MET A 1 4.01 29.42 -13.35
CA MET A 1 3.60 27.98 -13.40
C MET A 1 4.58 27.23 -12.53
N GLU A 2 4.21 27.01 -11.28
CA GLU A 2 4.98 26.15 -10.37
C GLU A 2 4.85 24.72 -10.90
N GLY A 3 5.95 24.18 -11.41
CA GLY A 3 6.00 22.79 -11.82
C GLY A 3 5.80 21.91 -10.60
N HIS A 4 4.63 21.29 -10.46
CA HIS A 4 4.42 20.25 -9.48
C HIS A 4 5.44 19.16 -9.72
N LEU A 5 6.41 19.04 -8.79
CA LEU A 5 7.41 18.00 -8.86
C LEU A 5 6.69 16.65 -8.73
N MET A 6 6.73 15.84 -9.81
CA MET A 6 6.11 14.52 -9.80
C MET A 6 6.82 13.63 -8.78
N ILE A 7 6.06 13.03 -7.88
CA ILE A 7 6.57 12.09 -6.90
C ILE A 7 6.99 10.80 -7.63
N LYS A 8 8.23 10.37 -7.40
CA LYS A 8 8.78 9.14 -7.95
C LYS A 8 8.97 8.11 -6.86
N LEU A 9 8.37 6.95 -7.05
CA LEU A 9 8.47 5.79 -6.16
C LEU A 9 9.21 4.67 -6.89
N ASN A 10 9.98 3.90 -6.14
CA ASN A 10 10.66 2.73 -6.67
C ASN A 10 10.39 1.52 -5.76
N LEU A 11 9.82 0.45 -6.30
CA LEU A 11 9.56 -0.78 -5.55
C LEU A 11 10.84 -1.40 -4.98
N ASN A 12 11.98 -1.17 -5.60
CA ASN A 12 13.27 -1.63 -5.06
C ASN A 12 13.64 -1.00 -3.72
N ASP A 13 13.09 0.16 -3.39
CA ASP A 13 13.33 0.81 -2.09
C ASP A 13 12.81 -0.03 -0.91
N LEU A 14 11.86 -0.94 -1.16
CA LEU A 14 11.36 -1.88 -0.15
C LEU A 14 12.36 -2.98 0.24
N ARG A 15 13.44 -3.14 -0.54
CA ARG A 15 14.51 -4.12 -0.30
C ARG A 15 15.59 -3.64 0.66
N TYR A 16 15.47 -2.39 1.11
CA TYR A 16 16.47 -1.73 1.96
C TYR A 16 15.80 -1.05 3.15
N GLU A 17 16.55 -0.94 4.24
CA GLU A 17 16.13 -0.08 5.35
C GLU A 17 16.10 1.38 4.91
N LYS A 18 15.05 2.08 5.29
CA LYS A 18 14.85 3.50 4.97
C LYS A 18 14.30 4.24 6.20
N PRO A 19 14.74 5.49 6.42
CA PRO A 19 14.27 6.31 7.55
C PRO A 19 12.75 6.57 7.55
N ASP A 20 12.14 6.58 6.36
CA ASP A 20 10.69 6.76 6.19
C ASP A 20 9.87 5.47 6.41
N ARG A 21 10.53 4.34 6.67
CA ARG A 21 9.91 3.03 6.91
C ARG A 21 10.62 2.24 8.01
N PRO A 22 10.82 2.79 9.20
CA PRO A 22 11.65 2.16 10.24
C PRO A 22 11.07 0.85 10.78
N GLY A 23 9.76 0.63 10.67
CA GLY A 23 9.09 -0.61 11.08
C GLY A 23 8.90 -1.65 9.96
N TRP A 24 9.35 -1.34 8.74
CA TRP A 24 9.14 -2.22 7.59
C TRP A 24 10.25 -3.27 7.48
N SER A 25 9.89 -4.55 7.53
CA SER A 25 10.85 -5.64 7.37
C SER A 25 11.40 -5.68 5.94
N VAL A 26 12.72 -5.64 5.79
CA VAL A 26 13.43 -5.70 4.50
C VAL A 26 13.11 -6.99 3.74
N ILE A 27 13.06 -8.13 4.43
CA ILE A 27 12.73 -9.44 3.80
C ILE A 27 11.29 -9.45 3.31
N PHE A 28 10.35 -8.98 4.13
CA PHE A 28 8.95 -8.87 3.73
C PHE A 28 8.77 -7.84 2.60
N GLY A 29 9.51 -6.73 2.68
CA GLY A 29 9.53 -5.69 1.65
C GLY A 29 10.02 -6.19 0.30
N ALA A 30 11.08 -7.00 0.27
CA ALA A 30 11.57 -7.61 -0.96
C ALA A 30 10.50 -8.49 -1.62
N ASN A 31 9.80 -9.31 -0.82
CA ASN A 31 8.70 -10.15 -1.32
C ASN A 31 7.52 -9.30 -1.86
N CYS A 32 7.18 -8.23 -1.16
CA CYS A 32 6.14 -7.29 -1.62
C CYS A 32 6.54 -6.55 -2.91
N ALA A 33 7.83 -6.19 -3.05
CA ALA A 33 8.37 -5.58 -4.26
C ALA A 33 8.27 -6.52 -5.46
N ASP A 34 8.67 -7.79 -5.30
CA ASP A 34 8.54 -8.82 -6.34
C ASP A 34 7.09 -8.99 -6.76
N ALA A 35 6.20 -9.12 -5.79
CA ALA A 35 4.77 -9.32 -6.02
C ALA A 35 4.14 -8.13 -6.78
N ALA A 36 4.46 -6.89 -6.39
CA ALA A 36 3.97 -5.70 -7.08
C ALA A 36 4.52 -5.60 -8.51
N SER A 37 5.82 -5.89 -8.71
CA SER A 37 6.45 -5.91 -10.03
C SER A 37 5.77 -6.91 -10.96
N VAL A 38 5.53 -8.12 -10.49
CA VAL A 38 4.79 -9.15 -11.24
C VAL A 38 3.37 -8.70 -11.54
N CYS A 39 2.68 -8.04 -10.59
CA CYS A 39 1.35 -7.51 -10.84
C CYS A 39 1.32 -6.47 -11.96
N LEU A 40 2.28 -5.55 -11.99
CA LEU A 40 2.37 -4.50 -12.99
C LEU A 40 2.75 -5.06 -14.38
N GLU A 41 3.74 -5.96 -14.44
CA GLU A 41 4.15 -6.56 -15.71
C GLU A 41 3.08 -7.46 -16.33
N ASP A 42 2.33 -8.21 -15.53
CA ASP A 42 1.22 -9.04 -16.02
C ASP A 42 0.11 -8.22 -16.69
N GLN A 43 0.03 -6.92 -16.39
CA GLN A 43 -0.87 -5.98 -17.04
C GLN A 43 -0.24 -5.25 -18.24
N LEU A 44 1.01 -5.62 -18.62
CA LEU A 44 1.75 -5.09 -19.76
C LEU A 44 2.04 -3.59 -19.64
N HIS A 45 2.26 -3.08 -18.43
CA HIS A 45 2.65 -1.70 -18.24
C HIS A 45 4.11 -1.47 -18.62
N SER A 46 4.39 -0.27 -19.16
CA SER A 46 5.76 0.23 -19.32
C SER A 46 6.35 0.56 -17.95
N ASN A 47 7.65 0.32 -17.78
CA ASN A 47 8.39 0.67 -16.57
C ASN A 47 9.30 1.89 -16.86
N PRO A 48 9.12 3.02 -16.17
CA PRO A 48 8.13 3.26 -15.12
C PRO A 48 6.68 3.46 -15.64
N VAL A 49 5.70 3.36 -14.72
CA VAL A 49 4.29 3.59 -15.01
C VAL A 49 3.77 4.80 -14.21
N TYR A 50 2.82 5.52 -14.78
CA TYR A 50 2.04 6.52 -14.05
C TYR A 50 0.98 5.84 -13.20
N PHE A 51 0.94 6.21 -11.93
CA PHE A 51 0.07 5.66 -10.91
C PHE A 51 -0.83 6.77 -10.34
N GLN A 52 -2.14 6.63 -10.52
CA GLN A 52 -3.11 7.59 -10.02
C GLN A 52 -3.43 7.34 -8.56
N VAL A 53 -3.42 8.39 -7.76
CA VAL A 53 -3.89 8.33 -6.36
C VAL A 53 -5.18 9.11 -6.23
N GLU A 54 -6.16 8.54 -5.53
CA GLU A 54 -7.45 9.14 -5.22
C GLU A 54 -7.83 8.93 -3.76
N GLY A 55 -8.68 9.80 -3.23
CA GLY A 55 -9.27 9.69 -1.89
C GLY A 55 -8.80 10.79 -0.95
N ILE A 56 -7.93 10.49 0.04
CA ILE A 56 -7.40 11.49 0.99
C ILE A 56 -6.66 12.64 0.31
N CYS A 57 -6.12 12.37 -0.87
CA CYS A 57 -5.63 13.37 -1.81
C CYS A 57 -5.85 12.87 -3.24
N SER A 58 -5.61 13.73 -4.23
CA SER A 58 -5.57 13.35 -5.65
C SER A 58 -4.23 13.74 -6.23
N GLY A 59 -3.59 12.82 -6.96
CA GLY A 59 -2.29 13.09 -7.57
C GLY A 59 -1.85 11.99 -8.51
N LEU A 60 -0.79 12.28 -9.25
CA LEU A 60 -0.12 11.36 -10.15
C LEU A 60 1.30 11.12 -9.64
N MET A 61 1.68 9.85 -9.52
CA MET A 61 3.01 9.42 -9.15
C MET A 61 3.63 8.63 -10.30
N GLU A 62 4.94 8.51 -10.32
CA GLU A 62 5.68 7.61 -11.19
C GLU A 62 6.17 6.44 -10.34
N VAL A 63 5.87 5.21 -10.75
CA VAL A 63 6.28 3.99 -10.06
C VAL A 63 7.20 3.19 -10.95
N ALA A 64 8.40 2.89 -10.45
CA ALA A 64 9.41 2.06 -11.11
C ALA A 64 9.64 0.76 -10.34
N TRP A 65 10.12 -0.28 -11.05
CA TRP A 65 10.46 -1.59 -10.50
C TRP A 65 11.64 -2.23 -11.23
N SER A 66 12.20 -3.34 -10.71
CA SER A 66 13.19 -4.16 -11.41
C SER A 66 12.53 -5.06 -12.43
N ASP A 67 13.30 -5.46 -13.45
CA ASP A 67 12.87 -6.48 -14.40
C ASP A 67 12.42 -7.75 -13.67
N VAL A 68 11.30 -8.31 -14.11
CA VAL A 68 10.71 -9.52 -13.53
C VAL A 68 11.28 -10.75 -14.24
N ASP A 69 12.00 -11.57 -13.48
CA ASP A 69 12.54 -12.84 -13.97
C ASP A 69 11.58 -14.02 -13.78
N ASP A 70 11.96 -15.18 -14.32
CA ASP A 70 11.17 -16.41 -14.20
C ASP A 70 11.04 -16.91 -12.76
N THR A 71 12.00 -16.62 -11.89
CA THR A 71 11.93 -17.00 -10.48
C THR A 71 10.88 -16.19 -9.76
N MET A 72 10.90 -14.86 -9.94
CA MET A 72 9.88 -13.97 -9.41
C MET A 72 8.47 -14.41 -9.85
N ARG A 73 8.29 -14.72 -11.15
CA ARG A 73 6.99 -15.21 -11.68
C ARG A 73 6.54 -16.50 -11.02
N ARG A 74 7.44 -17.49 -10.87
CA ARG A 74 7.10 -18.78 -10.25
C ARG A 74 6.73 -18.65 -8.78
N PHE A 75 7.44 -17.82 -8.00
CA PHE A 75 7.15 -17.60 -6.60
C PHE A 75 5.90 -16.73 -6.37
N ASN A 76 5.50 -15.94 -7.36
CA ASN A 76 4.29 -15.12 -7.35
C ASN A 76 3.17 -15.69 -8.25
N ALA A 77 3.17 -16.99 -8.51
CA ALA A 77 2.19 -17.66 -9.37
C ALA A 77 0.77 -17.67 -8.81
N ASP A 78 0.60 -17.71 -7.47
CA ASP A 78 -0.70 -17.49 -6.84
C ASP A 78 -1.10 -16.03 -6.99
N ARG A 79 -2.11 -15.80 -7.86
CA ARG A 79 -2.53 -14.45 -8.24
C ARG A 79 -3.17 -13.68 -7.09
N ASP A 80 -3.87 -14.35 -6.19
CA ASP A 80 -4.53 -13.70 -5.06
C ASP A 80 -3.49 -13.25 -4.04
N VAL A 81 -2.57 -14.15 -3.68
CA VAL A 81 -1.47 -13.84 -2.74
C VAL A 81 -0.55 -12.76 -3.29
N SER A 82 -0.14 -12.86 -4.56
CA SER A 82 0.75 -11.86 -5.16
C SER A 82 0.07 -10.49 -5.32
N THR A 83 -1.25 -10.45 -5.57
CA THR A 83 -2.00 -9.19 -5.62
C THR A 83 -2.10 -8.53 -4.24
N GLU A 84 -2.31 -9.33 -3.18
CA GLU A 84 -2.33 -8.82 -1.80
C GLU A 84 -0.95 -8.29 -1.38
N TYR A 85 0.11 -9.06 -1.59
CA TYR A 85 1.47 -8.64 -1.22
C TYR A 85 1.96 -7.45 -2.06
N GLY A 86 1.62 -7.43 -3.33
CA GLY A 86 1.89 -6.28 -4.19
C GLY A 86 1.21 -5.01 -3.67
N ALA A 87 -0.04 -5.10 -3.23
CA ALA A 87 -0.74 -3.98 -2.63
C ALA A 87 -0.10 -3.52 -1.32
N TYR A 88 0.40 -4.44 -0.48
CA TYR A 88 1.17 -4.10 0.72
C TYR A 88 2.43 -3.30 0.38
N GLY A 89 3.17 -3.70 -0.64
CA GLY A 89 4.35 -2.98 -1.12
C GLY A 89 4.01 -1.57 -1.60
N MET A 90 2.94 -1.43 -2.37
CA MET A 90 2.50 -0.12 -2.86
C MET A 90 2.14 0.82 -1.71
N VAL A 91 1.36 0.38 -0.73
CA VAL A 91 0.97 1.26 0.40
C VAL A 91 2.15 1.61 1.30
N ALA A 92 3.14 0.73 1.46
CA ALA A 92 4.35 1.03 2.22
C ALA A 92 5.16 2.18 1.62
N LEU A 93 5.11 2.36 0.29
CA LEU A 93 5.73 3.50 -0.40
C LEU A 93 4.83 4.75 -0.41
N ILE A 94 3.52 4.57 -0.57
CA ILE A 94 2.58 5.67 -0.79
C ILE A 94 2.23 6.38 0.52
N MET A 95 1.95 5.63 1.60
CA MET A 95 1.46 6.20 2.85
C MET A 95 2.39 7.26 3.47
N PRO A 96 3.72 7.04 3.58
CA PRO A 96 4.62 8.04 4.14
C PRO A 96 4.63 9.37 3.37
N VAL A 97 4.41 9.29 2.07
CA VAL A 97 4.42 10.47 1.18
C VAL A 97 3.13 11.29 1.29
N LEU A 98 2.00 10.62 1.51
CA LEU A 98 0.69 11.26 1.52
C LEU A 98 0.23 11.75 2.89
N THR A 99 0.66 11.08 3.96
CA THR A 99 0.03 11.24 5.28
C THR A 99 0.99 11.49 6.43
N ASN A 100 2.28 11.44 6.20
CA ASN A 100 3.30 11.39 7.27
C ASN A 100 3.16 10.16 8.21
N LEU A 101 2.38 9.14 7.81
CA LEU A 101 2.21 7.88 8.55
C LEU A 101 2.93 6.76 7.82
N THR A 102 3.59 5.88 8.57
CA THR A 102 4.30 4.72 8.03
C THR A 102 3.85 3.43 8.71
N VAL A 103 3.97 2.31 8.00
CA VAL A 103 3.71 0.99 8.58
C VAL A 103 4.78 0.65 9.62
N ILE A 104 4.34 0.33 10.83
CA ILE A 104 5.23 0.00 11.95
C ILE A 104 5.08 -1.43 12.44
N GLU A 105 3.93 -2.06 12.24
CA GLU A 105 3.64 -3.38 12.77
C GLU A 105 2.52 -4.05 11.98
N ARG A 106 2.61 -5.36 11.77
CA ARG A 106 1.51 -6.15 11.22
C ARG A 106 0.49 -6.46 12.31
N SER A 107 -0.79 -6.36 12.00
CA SER A 107 -1.85 -6.71 12.95
C SER A 107 -1.88 -8.22 13.24
N ILE A 108 -2.41 -8.60 14.41
CA ILE A 108 -2.52 -9.99 14.83
C ILE A 108 -3.93 -10.48 14.53
N LYS A 109 -4.07 -11.42 13.58
CA LYS A 109 -5.37 -12.04 13.24
C LYS A 109 -6.04 -12.60 14.51
N GLY A 110 -7.32 -12.27 14.68
CA GLY A 110 -8.12 -12.71 15.84
C GLY A 110 -7.98 -11.86 17.10
N ARG A 111 -6.93 -11.02 17.23
CA ARG A 111 -6.78 -10.05 18.30
C ARG A 111 -7.10 -8.64 17.81
N ASP A 112 -6.53 -8.26 16.67
CA ASP A 112 -6.76 -6.98 16.03
C ASP A 112 -7.91 -7.14 15.03
N LEU A 113 -8.96 -6.35 15.18
CA LEU A 113 -10.20 -6.57 14.47
C LEU A 113 -10.19 -5.92 13.09
N GLY A 114 -9.99 -6.72 12.06
CA GLY A 114 -10.36 -6.39 10.69
C GLY A 114 -9.41 -5.48 9.92
N PHE A 115 -8.14 -5.33 10.30
CA PHE A 115 -7.14 -4.56 9.56
C PHE A 115 -5.79 -5.28 9.46
N ASP A 116 -4.91 -4.84 8.56
CA ASP A 116 -3.65 -5.51 8.24
C ASP A 116 -2.45 -4.96 9.01
N PHE A 117 -2.38 -3.64 9.22
CA PHE A 117 -1.20 -2.98 9.78
C PHE A 117 -1.56 -1.89 10.78
N TRP A 118 -0.64 -1.68 11.73
CA TRP A 118 -0.55 -0.48 12.53
C TRP A 118 0.31 0.56 11.83
N LEU A 119 -0.11 1.82 11.91
CA LEU A 119 0.63 2.98 11.43
C LEU A 119 1.17 3.80 12.60
N GLY A 120 2.41 4.26 12.47
CA GLY A 120 3.05 5.25 13.32
C GLY A 120 3.30 6.54 12.55
N GLU A 121 3.49 7.64 13.28
CA GLU A 121 3.76 8.95 12.70
C GLU A 121 5.28 9.13 12.49
N LEU A 122 5.67 9.58 11.31
CA LEU A 122 7.05 9.97 11.03
C LEU A 122 7.35 11.31 11.71
N GLY A 123 8.49 11.39 12.39
CA GLY A 123 8.90 12.59 13.10
C GLY A 123 9.99 12.28 14.14
N ASP A 124 9.68 12.44 15.41
CA ASP A 124 10.60 12.07 16.50
C ASP A 124 10.71 10.55 16.59
N ASP A 125 11.91 10.00 16.45
CA ASP A 125 12.22 8.56 16.47
C ASP A 125 11.65 7.83 17.69
N SER A 126 11.48 8.53 18.81
CA SER A 126 10.91 7.98 20.05
C SER A 126 9.39 7.67 19.94
N GLU A 127 8.68 8.29 19.00
CA GLU A 127 7.23 8.18 18.87
C GLU A 127 6.75 7.37 17.66
N VAL A 128 7.63 7.05 16.71
CA VAL A 128 7.24 6.39 15.45
C VAL A 128 6.55 5.04 15.67
N PHE A 129 6.94 4.28 16.70
CA PHE A 129 6.33 2.99 17.03
C PHE A 129 5.06 3.09 17.89
N GLN A 130 4.54 4.29 18.15
CA GLN A 130 3.22 4.44 18.76
C GLN A 130 2.14 4.16 17.72
N ARG A 131 1.23 3.27 18.04
CA ARG A 131 0.08 2.88 17.19
C ARG A 131 -0.91 4.04 17.05
N LYS A 132 -0.68 4.93 16.06
CA LYS A 132 -1.48 6.14 15.81
C LYS A 132 -2.73 5.86 14.98
N ALA A 133 -2.63 4.94 14.01
CA ALA A 133 -3.75 4.59 13.15
C ALA A 133 -3.69 3.11 12.71
N ARG A 134 -4.78 2.64 12.10
CA ARG A 134 -4.94 1.29 11.53
C ARG A 134 -4.98 1.40 10.02
N LEU A 135 -4.47 0.40 9.33
CA LEU A 135 -4.51 0.33 7.87
C LEU A 135 -5.03 -1.04 7.42
N GLU A 136 -6.09 -1.02 6.64
CA GLU A 136 -6.60 -2.17 5.89
C GLU A 136 -6.25 -1.99 4.42
N VAL A 137 -5.66 -2.99 3.81
CA VAL A 137 -5.21 -2.97 2.43
C VAL A 137 -5.95 -4.01 1.60
N SER A 138 -6.19 -3.71 0.35
CA SER A 138 -6.73 -4.69 -0.60
C SER A 138 -6.15 -4.47 -1.98
N GLY A 139 -5.66 -5.53 -2.60
CA GLY A 139 -5.25 -5.55 -3.99
C GLY A 139 -6.40 -5.93 -4.92
N ILE A 140 -6.38 -5.37 -6.13
CA ILE A 140 -7.21 -5.76 -7.28
C ILE A 140 -6.26 -5.91 -8.47
N ARG A 141 -6.17 -7.12 -9.04
CA ARG A 141 -5.28 -7.38 -10.18
C ARG A 141 -5.69 -6.60 -11.42
N LYS A 142 -7.01 -6.59 -11.70
CA LYS A 142 -7.65 -5.79 -12.73
C LYS A 142 -9.11 -5.59 -12.36
N GLY A 143 -9.54 -4.34 -12.32
CA GLY A 143 -10.92 -4.01 -11.92
C GLY A 143 -11.40 -2.67 -12.48
N SER A 144 -12.72 -2.49 -12.49
CA SER A 144 -13.37 -1.23 -12.87
C SER A 144 -13.41 -0.25 -11.68
N PRO A 145 -13.63 1.05 -11.93
CA PRO A 145 -13.83 2.03 -10.86
C PRO A 145 -14.96 1.66 -9.88
N SER A 146 -16.04 1.03 -10.37
CA SER A 146 -17.13 0.56 -9.51
C SER A 146 -16.71 -0.60 -8.61
N GLN A 147 -15.86 -1.50 -9.08
CA GLN A 147 -15.29 -2.58 -8.26
C GLN A 147 -14.34 -2.05 -7.19
N ILE A 148 -13.52 -1.05 -7.52
CA ILE A 148 -12.66 -0.36 -6.54
C ILE A 148 -13.52 0.28 -5.45
N GLN A 149 -14.57 1.05 -5.83
CA GLN A 149 -15.46 1.68 -4.86
C GLN A 149 -16.20 0.65 -3.99
N SER A 150 -16.67 -0.44 -4.58
CA SER A 150 -17.32 -1.55 -3.85
C SER A 150 -16.35 -2.17 -2.83
N ARG A 151 -15.08 -2.38 -3.23
CA ARG A 151 -14.04 -2.93 -2.36
C ARG A 151 -13.74 -1.99 -1.19
N VAL A 152 -13.63 -0.69 -1.43
CA VAL A 152 -13.47 0.33 -0.37
C VAL A 152 -14.61 0.23 0.64
N ASN A 153 -15.86 0.17 0.17
CA ASN A 153 -17.04 0.08 1.05
C ASN A 153 -17.05 -1.20 1.90
N ILE A 154 -16.64 -2.33 1.32
CA ILE A 154 -16.52 -3.62 2.04
C ILE A 154 -15.44 -3.48 3.13
N LYS A 155 -14.28 -2.93 2.81
CA LYS A 155 -13.14 -2.80 3.73
C LYS A 155 -13.43 -1.79 4.86
N LEU A 156 -14.14 -0.70 4.59
CA LEU A 156 -14.62 0.24 5.61
C LEU A 156 -15.54 -0.43 6.64
N LYS A 157 -16.41 -1.34 6.19
CA LYS A 157 -17.25 -2.15 7.09
C LYS A 157 -16.40 -3.15 7.89
N GLN A 158 -15.41 -3.77 7.26
CA GLN A 158 -14.53 -4.75 7.90
C GLN A 158 -13.76 -4.15 9.07
N ILE A 159 -13.25 -2.91 8.97
CA ILE A 159 -12.51 -2.25 10.04
C ILE A 159 -13.39 -1.62 11.14
N SER A 160 -14.72 -1.52 10.93
CA SER A 160 -15.64 -0.87 11.86
C SER A 160 -15.58 -1.39 13.31
N PRO A 161 -15.43 -2.70 13.58
CA PRO A 161 -15.36 -3.21 14.95
C PRO A 161 -14.21 -2.62 15.79
N SER A 162 -13.18 -2.09 15.14
CA SER A 162 -12.03 -1.49 15.82
C SER A 162 -12.01 0.06 15.80
N ASP A 163 -13.09 0.72 15.41
CA ASP A 163 -13.16 2.20 15.30
C ASP A 163 -12.86 2.94 16.60
N ALA A 164 -13.21 2.35 17.75
CA ALA A 164 -12.91 2.92 19.07
C ALA A 164 -11.41 2.90 19.43
N VAL A 165 -10.59 2.10 18.73
CA VAL A 165 -9.17 1.90 19.08
C VAL A 165 -8.30 3.02 18.53
N ALA A 166 -8.40 3.31 17.23
CA ALA A 166 -7.61 4.34 16.55
C ALA A 166 -8.31 4.76 15.24
N PRO A 167 -7.97 5.91 14.63
CA PRO A 167 -8.37 6.23 13.27
C PRO A 167 -8.01 5.10 12.30
N GLY A 168 -8.78 4.91 11.25
CA GLY A 168 -8.57 3.85 10.28
C GLY A 168 -8.36 4.37 8.87
N TYR A 169 -7.47 3.72 8.13
CA TYR A 169 -7.30 3.93 6.69
C TYR A 169 -7.67 2.66 5.95
N VAL A 170 -8.31 2.83 4.80
CA VAL A 170 -8.53 1.77 3.82
C VAL A 170 -7.83 2.15 2.54
N ALA A 171 -6.94 1.30 2.07
CA ALA A 171 -6.22 1.48 0.82
C ALA A 171 -6.56 0.33 -0.16
N VAL A 172 -7.14 0.66 -1.29
CA VAL A 172 -7.38 -0.27 -2.38
C VAL A 172 -6.42 0.07 -3.52
N ILE A 173 -5.59 -0.90 -3.89
CA ILE A 173 -4.60 -0.79 -4.98
C ILE A 173 -5.11 -1.59 -6.16
N GLU A 174 -5.18 -0.98 -7.33
CA GLU A 174 -5.59 -1.61 -8.58
C GLU A 174 -4.44 -1.55 -9.57
N PHE A 175 -4.07 -2.71 -10.14
CA PHE A 175 -2.89 -2.86 -10.98
C PHE A 175 -3.19 -2.79 -12.49
N GLY A 176 -4.43 -3.01 -12.92
CA GLY A 176 -4.80 -3.05 -14.34
C GLY A 176 -4.83 -1.68 -14.99
N THR A 177 -5.36 -0.67 -14.29
CA THR A 177 -5.23 0.76 -14.62
C THR A 177 -4.56 1.40 -13.41
N PRO A 178 -3.22 1.46 -13.34
CA PRO A 178 -2.48 1.63 -12.08
C PRO A 178 -3.00 2.80 -11.24
N GLN A 179 -3.68 2.47 -10.15
CA GLN A 179 -4.33 3.47 -9.30
C GLN A 179 -4.53 2.97 -7.87
N SER A 180 -4.71 3.91 -6.96
CA SER A 180 -5.16 3.63 -5.60
C SER A 180 -6.36 4.48 -5.24
N ARG A 181 -7.21 3.93 -4.35
CA ARG A 181 -8.16 4.73 -3.59
C ARG A 181 -7.89 4.54 -2.10
N ILE A 182 -7.47 5.64 -1.46
CA ILE A 182 -7.14 5.66 -0.04
C ILE A 182 -8.13 6.57 0.67
N VAL A 183 -8.84 6.02 1.65
CA VAL A 183 -9.83 6.76 2.43
C VAL A 183 -9.52 6.66 3.91
N GLU A 184 -9.72 7.76 4.61
CA GLU A 184 -9.63 7.82 6.06
C GLU A 184 -11.02 7.60 6.66
N LYS A 185 -11.08 6.80 7.72
CA LYS A 185 -12.24 6.61 8.56
C LYS A 185 -11.97 7.24 9.92
N CYS A 186 -12.54 8.42 10.13
CA CYS A 186 -12.44 9.10 11.41
C CYS A 186 -13.05 8.26 12.55
N ARG A 187 -12.58 8.49 13.77
CA ARG A 187 -13.23 7.95 14.97
C ARG A 187 -14.67 8.48 15.04
N ILE A 188 -15.62 7.61 15.30
CA ILE A 188 -17.00 7.96 15.65
C ILE A 188 -17.09 8.12 17.16
#